data_73b85b3a06028e3b3f2a48043f9a98f3
#
_entry.id   73b85b3a06028e3b3f2a48043f9a98f3
#
_cell.length_a   1.000
_cell.length_b   1.000
_cell.length_c   1.000
_cell.angle_alpha   90.00
_cell.angle_beta   90.00
_cell.angle_gamma   90.00
#
_symmetry.space_group_name_H-M   'P 1'
#
loop_
_entity.id
_entity.type
_entity.pdbx_description
1 polymer ?
#
loop_
_entity_poly.entity_id
_entity_poly.type
_entity_poly.pdbx_seq_one_letter_code
_entity_poly.pdbx_strand_id
1 'polypeptide(L)'
;MLLCFVSGVICVSCFVLFGRKTFAVFQQCGYLPKEFLKAYFGDCHRDFVGLSTYSLVLLVLLLAAIPIVFVFEAVYFAVFFFFGLIFSCVVFCRTKAVKKAVLTKRYTRIIAASATVSFLGGFLISCAFVSHLEIDAAFCLLYSLPPFLSAFLSPLILTVGFYIMLPLDKSLYIISVKKCERKLKKYPDLIKIGITGSYGKTSVKNFLEKMLSQKYEVLATPKSYNTPLGICEAVKKLDESHEIFIAEMGARRRGDIKTLCEIVKPDIGIITGICAQHLETFGSLENVKMAKNELIEGLPVSGLAVFSSDSEGTRDLYEKCDIPKMLVGINGKEVRAANVREDENGLKFDMIAEGKIYSVESGLHGKHNASNLCIAAAVALKSGVPIEKILLAIRIMKNQPHRLTVTKNAVGITIIDDGYNANEKSVESAVETLSHFGGRRFVVTPGLVETGDKTAEMNERAGAVVSKYADEIIAVGKNAKYVLSGVKGRAKGVLVNNLKEAEEELKRSLKSGDAVLFLNDVPDKYGV
;
A
#
# COMPACT_ATOMS: atom_id res chain seq x y z
N MET A 1 11.81 -18.64 -42.55
CA MET A 1 12.60 -17.96 -41.50
C MET A 1 12.20 -16.49 -41.31
N LEU A 2 12.26 -15.62 -42.37
CA LEU A 2 11.86 -14.21 -42.24
C LEU A 2 10.40 -14.06 -41.79
N LEU A 3 9.47 -14.79 -42.37
CA LEU A 3 8.05 -14.78 -42.02
C LEU A 3 7.83 -15.18 -40.55
N CYS A 4 8.52 -16.23 -40.06
CA CYS A 4 8.43 -16.66 -38.65
C CYS A 4 8.97 -15.60 -37.71
N PHE A 5 10.04 -14.89 -38.09
CA PHE A 5 10.59 -13.76 -37.33
C PHE A 5 9.58 -12.61 -37.24
N VAL A 6 8.95 -12.24 -38.34
CA VAL A 6 7.91 -11.19 -38.39
C VAL A 6 6.72 -11.57 -37.49
N SER A 7 6.27 -12.83 -37.52
CA SER A 7 5.23 -13.32 -36.62
C SER A 7 5.63 -13.18 -35.15
N GLY A 8 6.87 -13.54 -34.80
CA GLY A 8 7.39 -13.33 -33.44
C GLY A 8 7.33 -11.87 -32.99
N VAL A 9 7.70 -10.92 -33.88
CA VAL A 9 7.61 -9.47 -33.60
C VAL A 9 6.16 -9.02 -33.39
N ILE A 10 5.23 -9.54 -34.20
CA ILE A 10 3.79 -9.25 -34.04
C ILE A 10 3.28 -9.80 -32.70
N CYS A 11 3.71 -11.01 -32.30
CA CYS A 11 3.37 -11.59 -30.98
C CYS A 11 3.81 -10.68 -29.83
N VAL A 12 5.03 -10.16 -29.86
CA VAL A 12 5.50 -9.20 -28.86
C VAL A 12 4.64 -7.94 -28.85
N SER A 13 4.33 -7.41 -30.03
CA SER A 13 3.50 -6.21 -30.15
C SER A 13 2.10 -6.43 -29.53
N CYS A 14 1.47 -7.55 -29.83
CA CYS A 14 0.18 -7.94 -29.25
C CYS A 14 0.31 -8.14 -27.74
N PHE A 15 1.32 -8.87 -27.26
CA PHE A 15 1.58 -9.06 -25.85
C PHE A 15 1.72 -7.73 -25.10
N VAL A 16 2.49 -6.79 -25.62
CA VAL A 16 2.71 -5.48 -24.98
C VAL A 16 1.46 -4.62 -25.04
N LEU A 17 0.79 -4.54 -26.16
CA LEU A 17 -0.42 -3.72 -26.32
C LEU A 17 -1.57 -4.21 -25.44
N PHE A 18 -1.89 -5.50 -25.52
CA PHE A 18 -3.01 -6.10 -24.81
C PHE A 18 -2.66 -6.44 -23.36
N GLY A 19 -1.38 -6.66 -23.03
CA GLY A 19 -0.91 -6.98 -21.69
C GLY A 19 -0.83 -5.80 -20.74
N ARG A 20 -0.96 -4.54 -21.18
CA ARG A 20 -0.75 -3.35 -20.34
C ARG A 20 -1.51 -3.38 -19.02
N LYS A 21 -2.78 -3.81 -19.01
CA LYS A 21 -3.60 -3.92 -17.80
C LYS A 21 -3.17 -5.10 -16.94
N THR A 22 -2.94 -6.24 -17.56
CA THR A 22 -2.38 -7.45 -16.94
C THR A 22 -1.09 -7.11 -16.21
N PHE A 23 -0.20 -6.32 -16.82
CA PHE A 23 1.05 -5.87 -16.22
C PHE A 23 0.84 -4.96 -15.03
N ALA A 24 -0.13 -4.03 -15.12
CA ALA A 24 -0.48 -3.15 -14.02
C ALA A 24 -1.02 -3.95 -12.81
N VAL A 25 -1.93 -4.89 -13.04
CA VAL A 25 -2.46 -5.77 -11.99
C VAL A 25 -1.36 -6.63 -11.37
N PHE A 26 -0.44 -7.18 -12.16
CA PHE A 26 0.69 -7.96 -11.64
C PHE A 26 1.58 -7.11 -10.72
N GLN A 27 1.85 -5.87 -11.08
CA GLN A 27 2.58 -4.93 -10.24
C GLN A 27 1.81 -4.59 -8.95
N GLN A 28 0.50 -4.35 -9.05
CA GLN A 28 -0.38 -4.07 -7.92
C GLN A 28 -0.47 -5.26 -6.94
N CYS A 29 -0.41 -6.50 -7.44
CA CYS A 29 -0.29 -7.71 -6.63
C CYS A 29 1.13 -7.92 -6.04
N GLY A 30 2.01 -6.91 -6.11
CA GLY A 30 3.37 -6.96 -5.55
C GLY A 30 4.29 -7.97 -6.23
N TYR A 31 4.02 -8.31 -7.50
CA TYR A 31 4.72 -9.35 -8.25
C TYR A 31 4.62 -10.75 -7.60
N LEU A 32 3.48 -11.07 -6.99
CA LEU A 32 3.20 -12.38 -6.42
C LEU A 32 2.30 -13.17 -7.37
N PRO A 33 2.81 -14.24 -8.07
CA PRO A 33 2.04 -14.96 -9.07
C PRO A 33 0.72 -15.54 -8.55
N LYS A 34 0.71 -16.10 -7.32
CA LYS A 34 -0.50 -16.65 -6.70
C LYS A 34 -1.59 -15.59 -6.50
N GLU A 35 -1.22 -14.45 -5.93
CA GLU A 35 -2.12 -13.32 -5.71
C GLU A 35 -2.61 -12.73 -7.03
N PHE A 36 -1.71 -12.61 -8.00
CA PHE A 36 -2.03 -12.15 -9.34
C PHE A 36 -3.02 -13.07 -10.05
N LEU A 37 -2.78 -14.39 -10.06
CA LEU A 37 -3.68 -15.34 -10.70
C LEU A 37 -5.03 -15.40 -9.96
N LYS A 38 -5.02 -15.32 -8.62
CA LYS A 38 -6.26 -15.21 -7.84
C LYS A 38 -7.03 -13.94 -8.16
N ALA A 39 -6.35 -12.80 -8.26
CA ALA A 39 -6.97 -11.52 -8.63
C ALA A 39 -7.43 -11.53 -10.10
N TYR A 40 -6.67 -12.15 -10.99
CA TYR A 40 -6.99 -12.21 -12.42
C TYR A 40 -8.16 -13.15 -12.75
N PHE A 41 -8.25 -14.30 -12.08
CA PHE A 41 -9.30 -15.32 -12.31
C PHE A 41 -10.40 -15.33 -11.23
N GLY A 42 -10.25 -14.54 -10.14
CA GLY A 42 -11.19 -14.45 -9.02
C GLY A 42 -12.15 -13.26 -9.08
N ASP A 43 -12.40 -12.63 -7.94
CA ASP A 43 -13.41 -11.55 -7.77
C ASP A 43 -13.17 -10.26 -8.60
N CYS A 44 -11.94 -9.98 -9.02
CA CYS A 44 -11.65 -8.96 -10.03
C CYS A 44 -12.16 -9.32 -11.44
N HIS A 45 -12.72 -10.49 -11.58
CA HIS A 45 -13.20 -11.08 -12.81
C HIS A 45 -14.26 -10.22 -13.51
N ARG A 46 -15.16 -9.52 -12.82
CA ARG A 46 -16.26 -8.79 -13.48
C ARG A 46 -15.79 -7.62 -14.34
N ASP A 47 -14.75 -6.90 -13.93
CA ASP A 47 -14.21 -5.78 -14.70
C ASP A 47 -13.16 -6.22 -15.75
N PHE A 48 -12.53 -7.40 -15.54
CA PHE A 48 -11.60 -8.04 -16.47
C PHE A 48 -12.25 -9.06 -17.41
N VAL A 49 -13.35 -9.69 -16.99
CA VAL A 49 -14.11 -10.72 -17.76
C VAL A 49 -14.64 -10.17 -19.08
N GLY A 50 -14.92 -8.89 -19.17
CA GLY A 50 -15.21 -8.29 -20.46
C GLY A 50 -14.19 -8.73 -21.54
N LEU A 51 -12.90 -8.71 -21.19
CA LEU A 51 -11.83 -9.12 -22.11
C LEU A 51 -11.64 -10.65 -22.16
N SER A 52 -11.67 -11.35 -21.01
CA SER A 52 -11.44 -12.82 -20.97
C SER A 52 -12.60 -13.60 -21.54
N THR A 53 -13.85 -13.19 -21.31
CA THR A 53 -15.03 -13.87 -21.89
C THR A 53 -15.08 -13.62 -23.39
N TYR A 54 -14.82 -12.39 -23.86
CA TYR A 54 -14.74 -12.11 -25.29
C TYR A 54 -13.53 -12.81 -25.94
N SER A 55 -12.39 -12.89 -25.25
CA SER A 55 -11.21 -13.63 -25.72
C SER A 55 -11.46 -15.13 -25.74
N LEU A 56 -12.18 -15.66 -24.76
CA LEU A 56 -12.58 -17.07 -24.72
C LEU A 56 -13.60 -17.40 -25.83
N VAL A 57 -14.60 -16.53 -25.99
CA VAL A 57 -15.57 -16.66 -27.11
C VAL A 57 -14.86 -16.56 -28.45
N LEU A 58 -13.92 -15.63 -28.59
CA LEU A 58 -13.12 -15.51 -29.81
C LEU A 58 -12.21 -16.73 -30.03
N LEU A 59 -11.64 -17.31 -28.97
CA LEU A 59 -10.89 -18.58 -29.05
C LEU A 59 -11.77 -19.74 -29.47
N VAL A 60 -12.96 -19.88 -28.91
CA VAL A 60 -13.93 -20.89 -29.28
C VAL A 60 -14.38 -20.73 -30.73
N LEU A 61 -14.64 -19.49 -31.16
CA LEU A 61 -14.99 -19.18 -32.56
C LEU A 61 -13.81 -19.47 -33.51
N LEU A 62 -12.57 -19.18 -33.11
CA LEU A 62 -11.35 -19.51 -33.85
C LEU A 62 -11.14 -21.00 -33.96
N LEU A 63 -11.31 -21.75 -32.86
CA LEU A 63 -11.21 -23.21 -32.87
C LEU A 63 -12.32 -23.84 -33.71
N ALA A 64 -13.54 -23.30 -33.68
CA ALA A 64 -14.66 -23.72 -34.50
C ALA A 64 -14.47 -23.35 -36.00
N ALA A 65 -13.72 -22.31 -36.28
CA ALA A 65 -13.41 -21.89 -37.66
C ALA A 65 -12.26 -22.69 -38.30
N ILE A 66 -11.42 -23.39 -37.50
CA ILE A 66 -10.36 -24.25 -38.04
C ILE A 66 -10.86 -25.27 -39.08
N PRO A 67 -11.94 -26.04 -38.85
CA PRO A 67 -12.51 -26.94 -39.87
C PRO A 67 -13.05 -26.20 -41.10
N ILE A 68 -13.56 -24.97 -40.90
CA ILE A 68 -14.13 -24.15 -41.98
C ILE A 68 -13.02 -23.62 -42.90
N VAL A 69 -11.83 -23.34 -42.37
CA VAL A 69 -10.65 -22.91 -43.16
C VAL A 69 -10.18 -23.98 -44.13
N PHE A 70 -10.35 -25.27 -43.79
CA PHE A 70 -10.04 -26.38 -44.69
C PHE A 70 -11.09 -26.58 -45.81
N VAL A 71 -12.25 -25.91 -45.70
CA VAL A 71 -13.36 -26.02 -46.66
C VAL A 71 -13.52 -24.75 -47.52
N PHE A 72 -13.14 -23.58 -47.00
CA PHE A 72 -13.29 -22.29 -47.67
C PHE A 72 -11.94 -21.54 -47.78
N GLU A 73 -11.78 -20.76 -48.86
CA GLU A 73 -10.52 -20.04 -49.15
C GLU A 73 -10.00 -19.21 -47.98
N ALA A 74 -8.70 -19.27 -47.78
CA ALA A 74 -7.94 -18.63 -46.69
C ALA A 74 -8.17 -17.10 -46.49
N VAL A 75 -8.68 -16.43 -47.54
CA VAL A 75 -9.00 -14.99 -47.55
C VAL A 75 -10.12 -14.64 -46.56
N TYR A 76 -11.17 -15.45 -46.44
CA TYR A 76 -12.28 -15.19 -45.52
C TYR A 76 -11.86 -15.32 -44.05
N PHE A 77 -10.93 -16.22 -43.77
CA PHE A 77 -10.39 -16.39 -42.43
C PHE A 77 -9.51 -15.20 -42.01
N ALA A 78 -8.67 -14.70 -42.89
CA ALA A 78 -7.84 -13.50 -42.63
C ALA A 78 -8.70 -12.27 -42.36
N VAL A 79 -9.78 -12.07 -43.11
CA VAL A 79 -10.75 -10.99 -42.93
C VAL A 79 -11.47 -11.11 -41.60
N PHE A 80 -11.98 -12.30 -41.25
CA PHE A 80 -12.67 -12.54 -39.98
C PHE A 80 -11.75 -12.32 -38.77
N PHE A 81 -10.49 -12.75 -38.89
CA PHE A 81 -9.50 -12.59 -37.85
C PHE A 81 -9.06 -11.11 -37.67
N PHE A 82 -8.90 -10.37 -38.76
CA PHE A 82 -8.59 -8.94 -38.74
C PHE A 82 -9.71 -8.13 -38.05
N PHE A 83 -10.97 -8.44 -38.33
CA PHE A 83 -12.11 -7.86 -37.63
C PHE A 83 -12.15 -8.24 -36.15
N GLY A 84 -11.85 -9.50 -35.79
CA GLY A 84 -11.72 -9.96 -34.40
C GLY A 84 -10.63 -9.21 -33.63
N LEU A 85 -9.51 -8.94 -34.29
CA LEU A 85 -8.39 -8.19 -33.70
C LEU A 85 -8.75 -6.71 -33.49
N ILE A 86 -9.42 -6.09 -34.48
CA ILE A 86 -9.95 -4.71 -34.36
C ILE A 86 -10.98 -4.62 -33.25
N PHE A 87 -11.93 -5.58 -33.17
CA PHE A 87 -12.94 -5.61 -32.13
C PHE A 87 -12.31 -5.74 -30.73
N SER A 88 -11.33 -6.63 -30.59
CA SER A 88 -10.57 -6.80 -29.36
C SER A 88 -9.82 -5.51 -28.97
N CYS A 89 -9.23 -4.80 -29.95
CA CYS A 89 -8.62 -3.50 -29.73
C CYS A 89 -9.63 -2.45 -29.25
N VAL A 90 -10.81 -2.37 -29.85
CA VAL A 90 -11.87 -1.40 -29.49
C VAL A 90 -12.40 -1.66 -28.08
N VAL A 91 -12.65 -2.91 -27.73
CA VAL A 91 -13.10 -3.32 -26.39
C VAL A 91 -12.00 -3.01 -25.35
N PHE A 92 -10.74 -3.28 -25.68
CA PHE A 92 -9.59 -2.98 -24.84
C PHE A 92 -9.41 -1.48 -24.59
N CYS A 93 -9.58 -0.63 -25.59
CA CYS A 93 -9.46 0.83 -25.46
C CYS A 93 -10.55 1.42 -24.56
N ARG A 94 -11.73 0.80 -24.48
CA ARG A 94 -12.87 1.25 -23.66
C ARG A 94 -12.76 0.91 -22.18
N THR A 95 -11.98 -0.10 -21.81
CA THR A 95 -11.82 -0.50 -20.40
C THR A 95 -10.73 0.34 -19.73
N LYS A 96 -11.04 1.09 -18.65
CA LYS A 96 -10.05 1.90 -17.90
C LYS A 96 -9.26 1.03 -16.92
N ALA A 97 -7.94 1.16 -16.89
CA ALA A 97 -7.13 0.60 -15.79
C ALA A 97 -7.33 1.43 -14.54
N VAL A 98 -7.44 0.78 -13.38
CA VAL A 98 -7.68 1.44 -12.08
C VAL A 98 -6.51 2.35 -11.72
N LYS A 99 -5.26 1.89 -11.87
CA LYS A 99 -4.06 2.73 -11.75
C LYS A 99 -3.05 2.39 -12.85
N LYS A 100 -2.29 3.39 -13.30
CA LYS A 100 -1.24 3.18 -14.30
C LYS A 100 -0.06 2.43 -13.68
N ALA A 101 0.53 1.50 -14.43
CA ALA A 101 1.76 0.84 -14.01
C ALA A 101 2.91 1.84 -13.88
N VAL A 102 3.74 1.67 -12.84
CA VAL A 102 4.93 2.47 -12.62
C VAL A 102 6.14 1.75 -13.23
N LEU A 103 6.88 2.42 -14.11
CA LEU A 103 8.06 1.86 -14.78
C LEU A 103 9.23 1.73 -13.79
N THR A 104 9.27 0.64 -13.03
CA THR A 104 10.41 0.29 -12.18
C THR A 104 11.40 -0.61 -12.92
N LYS A 105 12.68 -0.61 -12.51
CA LYS A 105 13.71 -1.50 -13.09
C LYS A 105 13.33 -2.99 -13.02
N ARG A 106 12.60 -3.41 -11.96
CA ARG A 106 12.09 -4.77 -11.83
C ARG A 106 10.98 -5.04 -12.82
N TYR A 107 10.04 -4.12 -12.93
CA TYR A 107 8.94 -4.19 -13.90
C TYR A 107 9.45 -4.33 -15.34
N THR A 108 10.40 -3.48 -15.75
CA THR A 108 10.96 -3.51 -17.12
C THR A 108 11.69 -4.83 -17.41
N ARG A 109 12.45 -5.39 -16.46
CA ARG A 109 13.11 -6.70 -16.62
C ARG A 109 12.11 -7.84 -16.82
N ILE A 110 11.06 -7.90 -15.99
CA ILE A 110 10.02 -8.94 -16.10
C ILE A 110 9.31 -8.84 -17.45
N ILE A 111 8.92 -7.64 -17.88
CA ILE A 111 8.29 -7.43 -19.18
C ILE A 111 9.20 -7.81 -20.34
N ALA A 112 10.48 -7.46 -20.28
CA ALA A 112 11.45 -7.82 -21.31
C ALA A 112 11.58 -9.36 -21.43
N ALA A 113 11.72 -10.07 -20.29
CA ALA A 113 11.76 -11.53 -20.30
C ALA A 113 10.47 -12.14 -20.84
N SER A 114 9.32 -11.60 -20.45
CA SER A 114 8.00 -12.05 -20.95
C SER A 114 7.84 -11.80 -22.45
N ALA A 115 8.32 -10.65 -22.94
CA ALA A 115 8.33 -10.34 -24.37
C ALA A 115 9.21 -11.32 -25.16
N THR A 116 10.37 -11.70 -24.60
CA THR A 116 11.24 -12.73 -25.19
C THR A 116 10.53 -14.08 -25.25
N VAL A 117 9.82 -14.49 -24.20
CA VAL A 117 9.02 -15.73 -24.19
C VAL A 117 7.91 -15.68 -25.24
N SER A 118 7.21 -14.54 -25.36
CA SER A 118 6.19 -14.30 -26.38
C SER A 118 6.77 -14.40 -27.80
N PHE A 119 7.94 -13.78 -28.03
CA PHE A 119 8.64 -13.84 -29.31
C PHE A 119 9.01 -15.29 -29.67
N LEU A 120 9.69 -15.99 -28.78
CA LEU A 120 10.13 -17.37 -29.02
C LEU A 120 8.96 -18.31 -29.24
N GLY A 121 7.90 -18.19 -28.43
CA GLY A 121 6.67 -18.98 -28.60
C GLY A 121 6.03 -18.74 -29.97
N GLY A 122 5.86 -17.49 -30.38
CA GLY A 122 5.32 -17.12 -31.67
C GLY A 122 6.19 -17.60 -32.83
N PHE A 123 7.51 -17.42 -32.72
CA PHE A 123 8.46 -17.88 -33.71
C PHE A 123 8.43 -19.41 -33.91
N LEU A 124 8.47 -20.19 -32.80
CA LEU A 124 8.47 -21.65 -32.85
C LEU A 124 7.16 -22.22 -33.41
N ILE A 125 6.01 -21.68 -32.95
CA ILE A 125 4.69 -22.07 -33.48
C ILE A 125 4.63 -21.77 -34.99
N SER A 126 5.13 -20.62 -35.41
CA SER A 126 5.18 -20.23 -36.81
C SER A 126 6.10 -21.13 -37.64
N CYS A 127 7.24 -21.55 -37.11
CA CYS A 127 8.11 -22.52 -37.78
C CYS A 127 7.40 -23.89 -37.99
N ALA A 128 6.66 -24.34 -36.96
CA ALA A 128 5.88 -25.57 -37.08
C ALA A 128 4.81 -25.49 -38.16
N PHE A 129 4.09 -24.37 -38.27
CA PHE A 129 3.10 -24.19 -39.35
C PHE A 129 3.73 -24.19 -40.74
N VAL A 130 4.85 -23.50 -40.93
CA VAL A 130 5.55 -23.45 -42.23
C VAL A 130 6.11 -24.81 -42.66
N SER A 131 6.43 -25.68 -41.69
CA SER A 131 6.98 -27.02 -41.98
C SER A 131 5.92 -28.09 -42.31
N HIS A 132 4.65 -27.86 -41.93
CA HIS A 132 3.61 -28.90 -42.03
C HIS A 132 2.38 -28.54 -42.88
N LEU A 133 2.24 -27.27 -43.28
CA LEU A 133 1.05 -26.79 -44.00
C LEU A 133 1.41 -26.23 -45.38
N GLU A 134 0.44 -26.27 -46.31
CA GLU A 134 0.56 -25.54 -47.57
C GLU A 134 0.74 -24.04 -47.33
N ILE A 135 1.48 -23.36 -48.25
CA ILE A 135 1.96 -22.02 -48.06
C ILE A 135 0.84 -21.02 -47.71
N ASP A 136 -0.31 -21.11 -48.41
CA ASP A 136 -1.41 -20.15 -48.21
C ASP A 136 -2.14 -20.35 -46.87
N ALA A 137 -2.41 -21.61 -46.48
CA ALA A 137 -2.98 -21.90 -45.16
C ALA A 137 -2.02 -21.62 -44.02
N ALA A 138 -0.72 -21.93 -44.21
CA ALA A 138 0.33 -21.60 -43.26
C ALA A 138 0.45 -20.08 -43.05
N PHE A 139 0.34 -19.30 -44.14
CA PHE A 139 0.45 -17.83 -44.08
C PHE A 139 -0.68 -17.20 -43.24
N CYS A 140 -1.93 -17.63 -43.45
CA CYS A 140 -3.05 -17.10 -42.70
C CYS A 140 -3.01 -17.47 -41.21
N LEU A 141 -2.68 -18.73 -40.88
CA LEU A 141 -2.55 -19.18 -39.49
C LEU A 141 -1.34 -18.54 -38.76
N LEU A 142 -0.27 -18.30 -39.49
CA LEU A 142 0.99 -17.73 -38.99
C LEU A 142 0.81 -16.30 -38.44
N TYR A 143 -0.01 -15.48 -39.09
CA TYR A 143 -0.24 -14.09 -38.68
C TYR A 143 -1.45 -13.90 -37.79
N SER A 144 -2.22 -14.96 -37.54
CA SER A 144 -3.45 -14.90 -36.75
C SER A 144 -3.32 -15.58 -35.38
N LEU A 145 -3.01 -16.85 -35.35
CA LEU A 145 -3.07 -17.67 -34.13
C LEU A 145 -1.98 -17.33 -33.10
N PRO A 146 -0.67 -17.24 -33.44
CA PRO A 146 0.36 -16.93 -32.46
C PRO A 146 0.20 -15.55 -31.81
N PRO A 147 -0.08 -14.44 -32.54
CA PRO A 147 -0.36 -13.14 -31.93
C PRO A 147 -1.57 -13.16 -30.99
N PHE A 148 -2.64 -13.85 -31.38
CA PHE A 148 -3.81 -14.00 -30.52
C PHE A 148 -3.48 -14.77 -29.24
N LEU A 149 -2.81 -15.92 -29.34
CA LEU A 149 -2.38 -16.70 -28.18
C LEU A 149 -1.46 -15.88 -27.27
N SER A 150 -0.57 -15.09 -27.85
CA SER A 150 0.32 -14.20 -27.09
C SER A 150 -0.44 -13.16 -26.26
N ALA A 151 -1.49 -12.56 -26.81
CA ALA A 151 -2.36 -11.64 -26.09
C ALA A 151 -3.20 -12.35 -25.02
N PHE A 152 -3.83 -13.46 -25.40
CA PHE A 152 -4.69 -14.25 -24.51
C PHE A 152 -3.93 -14.87 -23.34
N LEU A 153 -2.76 -15.46 -23.61
CA LEU A 153 -1.90 -16.08 -22.59
C LEU A 153 -1.01 -15.08 -21.87
N SER A 154 -1.20 -13.77 -22.07
CA SER A 154 -0.37 -12.75 -21.43
C SER A 154 -0.21 -12.92 -19.91
N PRO A 155 -1.20 -13.36 -19.09
CA PRO A 155 -1.00 -13.63 -17.67
C PRO A 155 -0.02 -14.79 -17.41
N LEU A 156 -0.08 -15.84 -18.20
CA LEU A 156 0.82 -16.99 -18.07
C LEU A 156 2.22 -16.63 -18.56
N ILE A 157 2.35 -15.95 -19.70
CA ILE A 157 3.63 -15.48 -20.25
C ILE A 157 4.31 -14.54 -19.23
N LEU A 158 3.55 -13.65 -18.59
CA LEU A 158 4.06 -12.77 -17.55
C LEU A 158 4.54 -13.54 -16.31
N THR A 159 3.81 -14.57 -15.94
CA THR A 159 4.20 -15.46 -14.83
C THR A 159 5.50 -16.23 -15.15
N VAL A 160 5.62 -16.75 -16.37
CA VAL A 160 6.86 -17.42 -16.83
C VAL A 160 8.03 -16.43 -16.84
N GLY A 161 7.86 -15.23 -17.41
CA GLY A 161 8.87 -14.17 -17.39
C GLY A 161 9.31 -13.77 -15.99
N PHE A 162 8.38 -13.74 -15.02
CA PHE A 162 8.70 -13.52 -13.62
C PHE A 162 9.61 -14.64 -13.07
N TYR A 163 9.28 -15.92 -13.30
CA TYR A 163 10.09 -17.03 -12.81
C TYR A 163 11.48 -17.06 -13.47
N ILE A 164 11.61 -16.70 -14.75
CA ILE A 164 12.89 -16.56 -15.44
C ILE A 164 13.74 -15.46 -14.77
N MET A 165 13.13 -14.34 -14.37
CA MET A 165 13.84 -13.23 -13.71
C MET A 165 14.07 -13.44 -12.22
N LEU A 166 13.40 -14.40 -11.59
CA LEU A 166 13.46 -14.62 -10.14
C LEU A 166 14.89 -14.86 -9.60
N PRO A 167 15.76 -15.67 -10.25
CA PRO A 167 17.15 -15.85 -9.80
C PRO A 167 17.94 -14.56 -9.83
N LEU A 168 17.79 -13.76 -10.89
CA LEU A 168 18.45 -12.46 -11.03
C LEU A 168 17.93 -11.47 -9.97
N ASP A 169 16.62 -11.40 -9.76
CA ASP A 169 16.04 -10.52 -8.74
C ASP A 169 16.48 -10.90 -7.32
N LYS A 170 16.58 -12.22 -7.02
CA LYS A 170 17.13 -12.70 -5.74
C LYS A 170 18.60 -12.32 -5.58
N SER A 171 19.41 -12.47 -6.62
CA SER A 171 20.83 -12.10 -6.60
C SER A 171 20.98 -10.59 -6.38
N LEU A 172 20.23 -9.76 -7.08
CA LEU A 172 20.23 -8.29 -6.92
C LEU A 172 19.77 -7.88 -5.52
N TYR A 173 18.77 -8.58 -4.95
CA TYR A 173 18.33 -8.38 -3.57
C TYR A 173 19.46 -8.66 -2.59
N ILE A 174 20.11 -9.84 -2.67
CA ILE A 174 21.22 -10.23 -1.79
C ILE A 174 22.38 -9.23 -1.91
N ILE A 175 22.74 -8.84 -3.12
CA ILE A 175 23.80 -7.84 -3.35
C ILE A 175 23.43 -6.50 -2.69
N SER A 176 22.19 -6.06 -2.82
CA SER A 176 21.70 -4.79 -2.23
C SER A 176 21.75 -4.84 -0.70
N VAL A 177 21.26 -5.93 -0.10
CA VAL A 177 21.29 -6.14 1.35
C VAL A 177 22.73 -6.19 1.87
N LYS A 178 23.62 -6.97 1.25
CA LYS A 178 25.05 -7.04 1.65
C LYS A 178 25.75 -5.69 1.53
N LYS A 179 25.43 -4.88 0.51
CA LYS A 179 25.96 -3.51 0.37
C LYS A 179 25.46 -2.60 1.51
N CYS A 180 24.17 -2.72 1.87
CA CYS A 180 23.57 -1.99 2.96
C CYS A 180 24.24 -2.34 4.30
N GLU A 181 24.35 -3.63 4.63
CA GLU A 181 25.02 -4.12 5.85
C GLU A 181 26.47 -3.66 5.94
N ARG A 182 27.24 -3.77 4.83
CA ARG A 182 28.63 -3.29 4.78
C ARG A 182 28.72 -1.79 5.02
N LYS A 183 27.77 -1.02 4.49
CA LYS A 183 27.76 0.43 4.70
C LYS A 183 27.45 0.76 6.16
N LEU A 184 26.43 0.16 6.78
CA LEU A 184 26.11 0.35 8.20
C LEU A 184 27.27 -0.04 9.12
N LYS A 185 28.01 -1.10 8.80
CA LYS A 185 29.19 -1.53 9.57
C LYS A 185 30.35 -0.54 9.55
N LYS A 186 30.40 0.39 8.59
CA LYS A 186 31.44 1.43 8.54
C LYS A 186 31.24 2.53 9.60
N TYR A 187 30.06 2.60 10.18
CA TYR A 187 29.68 3.63 11.17
C TYR A 187 29.30 2.93 12.49
N PRO A 188 30.28 2.47 13.28
CA PRO A 188 30.04 1.71 14.52
C PRO A 188 29.34 2.54 15.59
N ASP A 189 29.60 3.85 15.64
CA ASP A 189 29.04 4.79 16.62
C ASP A 189 27.63 5.29 16.23
N LEU A 190 27.13 4.92 15.03
CA LEU A 190 25.80 5.28 14.57
C LEU A 190 24.73 4.59 15.43
N ILE A 191 23.92 5.38 16.11
CA ILE A 191 22.76 4.89 16.88
C ILE A 191 21.65 4.50 15.90
N LYS A 192 21.22 3.24 15.93
CA LYS A 192 20.18 2.69 15.02
C LYS A 192 18.89 2.46 15.77
N ILE A 193 17.82 3.11 15.32
CA ILE A 193 16.49 3.04 15.94
C ILE A 193 15.54 2.32 15.00
N GLY A 194 14.99 1.18 15.42
CA GLY A 194 13.95 0.46 14.71
C GLY A 194 12.56 0.85 15.21
N ILE A 195 11.61 1.09 14.30
CA ILE A 195 10.22 1.46 14.66
C ILE A 195 9.25 0.54 13.95
N THR A 196 8.44 -0.21 14.70
CA THR A 196 7.35 -1.04 14.17
C THR A 196 6.04 -0.81 14.91
N GLY A 197 4.98 -1.43 14.41
CA GLY A 197 3.62 -1.37 14.97
C GLY A 197 2.55 -1.54 13.90
N SER A 198 1.32 -1.73 14.32
CA SER A 198 0.18 -1.77 13.40
C SER A 198 -0.19 -0.36 12.92
N TYR A 199 -0.08 0.65 13.77
CA TYR A 199 -0.35 2.06 13.51
C TYR A 199 0.74 2.94 14.13
N GLY A 200 0.78 4.24 13.80
CA GLY A 200 1.68 5.23 14.43
C GLY A 200 3.14 5.23 13.96
N LYS A 201 3.65 4.18 13.28
CA LYS A 201 5.04 4.05 12.85
C LYS A 201 5.62 5.29 12.17
N THR A 202 4.99 5.72 11.10
CA THR A 202 5.47 6.86 10.30
C THR A 202 5.36 8.18 11.06
N SER A 203 4.30 8.34 11.87
CA SER A 203 4.15 9.53 12.72
C SER A 203 5.25 9.60 13.77
N VAL A 204 5.46 8.52 14.54
CA VAL A 204 6.53 8.44 15.56
C VAL A 204 7.90 8.63 14.91
N LYS A 205 8.18 8.01 13.75
CA LYS A 205 9.42 8.22 13.00
C LYS A 205 9.68 9.70 12.70
N ASN A 206 8.68 10.37 12.13
CA ASN A 206 8.83 11.77 11.72
C ASN A 206 8.89 12.73 12.91
N PHE A 207 8.16 12.42 14.00
CA PHE A 207 8.25 13.22 15.23
C PHE A 207 9.62 13.04 15.89
N LEU A 208 10.09 11.81 15.98
CA LEU A 208 11.39 11.47 16.54
C LEU A 208 12.54 12.09 15.73
N GLU A 209 12.49 12.01 14.40
CA GLU A 209 13.44 12.67 13.50
C GLU A 209 13.53 14.17 13.82
N LYS A 210 12.39 14.88 13.88
CA LYS A 210 12.38 16.33 14.18
C LYS A 210 12.89 16.67 15.57
N MET A 211 12.61 15.84 16.59
CA MET A 211 13.09 16.05 17.95
C MET A 211 14.59 15.78 18.06
N LEU A 212 15.07 14.67 17.49
CA LEU A 212 16.49 14.32 17.52
C LEU A 212 17.34 15.29 16.70
N SER A 213 16.82 15.81 15.58
CA SER A 213 17.51 16.82 14.75
C SER A 213 17.71 18.17 15.45
N GLN A 214 17.19 18.36 16.68
CA GLN A 214 17.54 19.51 17.52
C GLN A 214 18.95 19.42 18.11
N LYS A 215 19.59 18.25 18.01
CA LYS A 215 20.92 18.00 18.60
C LYS A 215 21.84 17.17 17.70
N TYR A 216 21.29 16.27 16.90
CA TYR A 216 22.02 15.28 16.12
C TYR A 216 21.76 15.44 14.63
N GLU A 217 22.70 14.96 13.79
CA GLU A 217 22.43 14.76 12.36
C GLU A 217 21.73 13.41 12.17
N VAL A 218 20.49 13.44 11.70
CA VAL A 218 19.59 12.29 11.67
C VAL A 218 19.25 11.88 10.25
N LEU A 219 19.46 10.62 9.93
CA LEU A 219 18.93 9.99 8.72
C LEU A 219 17.72 9.14 9.09
N ALA A 220 16.56 9.42 8.51
CA ALA A 220 15.38 8.55 8.63
C ALA A 220 14.99 7.92 7.29
N THR A 221 14.37 6.74 7.34
CA THR A 221 13.78 6.14 6.13
C THR A 221 12.73 7.06 5.53
N PRO A 222 12.84 7.45 4.22
CA PRO A 222 11.93 8.40 3.62
C PRO A 222 10.52 7.78 3.43
N LYS A 223 9.49 8.59 3.55
CA LYS A 223 8.10 8.16 3.37
C LYS A 223 7.80 6.89 4.19
N SER A 224 7.22 5.88 3.57
CA SER A 224 6.93 4.56 4.17
C SER A 224 7.88 3.48 3.66
N TYR A 225 9.17 3.81 3.49
CA TYR A 225 10.21 2.85 3.08
C TYR A 225 10.54 1.92 4.26
N ASN A 226 9.72 0.88 4.44
CA ASN A 226 9.74 -0.02 5.59
C ASN A 226 9.99 -1.49 5.22
N THR A 227 10.54 -1.72 4.02
CA THR A 227 10.94 -3.03 3.48
C THR A 227 12.47 -3.12 3.37
N PRO A 228 13.06 -4.32 3.25
CA PRO A 228 14.52 -4.47 3.13
C PRO A 228 15.15 -3.58 2.05
N LEU A 229 14.59 -3.56 0.84
CA LEU A 229 15.09 -2.70 -0.23
C LEU A 229 14.84 -1.22 0.03
N GLY A 230 13.72 -0.86 0.69
CA GLY A 230 13.44 0.51 1.09
C GLY A 230 14.46 1.04 2.09
N ILE A 231 14.83 0.22 3.09
CA ILE A 231 15.90 0.54 4.05
C ILE A 231 17.24 0.66 3.33
N CYS A 232 17.58 -0.30 2.44
CA CYS A 232 18.82 -0.23 1.66
C CYS A 232 18.90 1.06 0.82
N GLU A 233 17.78 1.54 0.29
CA GLU A 233 17.74 2.78 -0.47
C GLU A 233 17.98 4.00 0.41
N ALA A 234 17.42 4.03 1.63
CA ALA A 234 17.69 5.09 2.61
C ALA A 234 19.17 5.11 3.02
N VAL A 235 19.73 3.93 3.34
CA VAL A 235 21.13 3.78 3.76
C VAL A 235 22.13 4.25 2.68
N LYS A 236 21.77 4.30 1.41
CA LYS A 236 22.64 4.89 0.37
C LYS A 236 22.99 6.35 0.64
N LYS A 237 22.13 7.08 1.35
CA LYS A 237 22.34 8.50 1.72
C LYS A 237 23.14 8.69 3.01
N LEU A 238 23.39 7.60 3.75
CA LEU A 238 24.18 7.65 4.98
C LEU A 238 25.62 8.08 4.67
N ASP A 239 26.15 9.00 5.45
CA ASP A 239 27.55 9.47 5.40
C ASP A 239 28.08 9.72 6.82
N GLU A 240 29.30 10.25 6.93
CA GLU A 240 30.02 10.45 8.19
C GLU A 240 29.42 11.53 9.10
N SER A 241 28.56 12.40 8.57
CA SER A 241 27.88 13.42 9.37
C SER A 241 26.76 12.85 10.24
N HIS A 242 26.16 11.72 9.83
CA HIS A 242 25.01 11.16 10.51
C HIS A 242 25.38 10.42 11.79
N GLU A 243 24.72 10.78 12.88
CA GLU A 243 24.89 10.20 14.22
C GLU A 243 23.78 9.21 14.57
N ILE A 244 22.58 9.38 13.97
CA ILE A 244 21.40 8.55 14.23
C ILE A 244 20.77 8.10 12.92
N PHE A 245 20.43 6.81 12.84
CA PHE A 245 19.63 6.24 11.75
C PHE A 245 18.29 5.70 12.27
N ILE A 246 17.17 6.22 11.76
CA ILE A 246 15.83 5.79 12.11
C ILE A 246 15.25 4.93 10.98
N ALA A 247 15.00 3.65 11.25
CA ALA A 247 14.43 2.69 10.31
C ALA A 247 12.97 2.36 10.64
N GLU A 248 12.03 2.76 9.79
CA GLU A 248 10.66 2.24 9.85
C GLU A 248 10.65 0.79 9.37
N MET A 249 10.06 -0.12 10.15
CA MET A 249 10.05 -1.56 9.90
C MET A 249 8.61 -2.07 9.73
N GLY A 250 8.25 -2.45 8.50
CA GLY A 250 6.95 -3.00 8.15
C GLY A 250 6.96 -4.53 8.16
N ALA A 251 5.81 -5.14 8.45
CA ALA A 251 5.61 -6.57 8.29
C ALA A 251 4.22 -6.88 7.74
N ARG A 252 4.13 -7.92 6.92
CA ARG A 252 2.90 -8.58 6.47
C ARG A 252 2.81 -10.02 6.95
N ARG A 253 3.92 -10.61 7.43
CA ARG A 253 4.01 -11.98 7.96
C ARG A 253 5.12 -12.06 9.01
N ARG A 254 5.12 -13.14 9.77
CA ARG A 254 6.22 -13.46 10.70
C ARG A 254 7.54 -13.64 9.93
N GLY A 255 8.65 -13.20 10.54
CA GLY A 255 10.00 -13.21 9.97
C GLY A 255 10.36 -11.94 9.18
N ASP A 256 9.39 -11.08 8.84
CA ASP A 256 9.67 -9.86 8.09
C ASP A 256 10.48 -8.84 8.92
N ILE A 257 10.09 -8.61 10.19
CA ILE A 257 10.83 -7.70 11.09
C ILE A 257 12.19 -8.30 11.46
N LYS A 258 12.26 -9.61 11.72
CA LYS A 258 13.52 -10.31 11.98
C LYS A 258 14.53 -10.04 10.86
N THR A 259 14.13 -10.19 9.60
CA THR A 259 14.97 -9.87 8.43
C THR A 259 15.45 -8.41 8.44
N LEU A 260 14.60 -7.47 8.83
CA LEU A 260 14.97 -6.06 8.92
C LEU A 260 15.94 -5.79 10.07
N CYS A 261 15.77 -6.47 11.21
CA CYS A 261 16.70 -6.40 12.35
C CYS A 261 18.07 -6.98 12.00
N GLU A 262 18.13 -8.06 11.25
CA GLU A 262 19.40 -8.64 10.78
C GLU A 262 20.19 -7.65 9.90
N ILE A 263 19.52 -6.85 9.09
CA ILE A 263 20.12 -5.82 8.22
C ILE A 263 20.56 -4.59 9.03
N VAL A 264 19.65 -4.04 9.86
CA VAL A 264 19.86 -2.76 10.54
C VAL A 264 20.64 -2.92 11.84
N LYS A 265 20.38 -3.98 12.60
CA LYS A 265 20.90 -4.23 13.96
C LYS A 265 20.57 -3.03 14.87
N PRO A 266 19.31 -2.79 15.19
CA PRO A 266 18.91 -1.63 15.97
C PRO A 266 19.43 -1.71 17.41
N ASP A 267 19.75 -0.54 17.97
CA ASP A 267 20.14 -0.36 19.37
C ASP A 267 18.92 0.00 20.23
N ILE A 268 17.92 0.64 19.60
CA ILE A 268 16.64 1.02 20.21
C ILE A 268 15.52 0.46 19.34
N GLY A 269 14.55 -0.19 19.96
CA GLY A 269 13.35 -0.73 19.30
C GLY A 269 12.07 -0.09 19.84
N ILE A 270 11.20 0.40 18.95
CA ILE A 270 9.95 1.06 19.32
C ILE A 270 8.77 0.28 18.74
N ILE A 271 7.83 -0.16 19.60
CA ILE A 271 6.54 -0.73 19.18
C ILE A 271 5.43 0.27 19.48
N THR A 272 4.89 0.91 18.42
CA THR A 272 3.94 2.02 18.54
C THR A 272 2.51 1.59 18.86
N GLY A 273 2.15 0.35 18.59
CA GLY A 273 0.84 -0.20 18.90
C GLY A 273 0.55 -1.50 18.14
N ILE A 274 -0.34 -2.31 18.68
CA ILE A 274 -0.77 -3.59 18.10
C ILE A 274 -2.29 -3.59 17.96
N CYS A 275 -2.80 -3.87 16.78
CA CYS A 275 -4.22 -4.11 16.51
C CYS A 275 -4.39 -5.12 15.37
N ALA A 276 -5.61 -5.56 15.15
CA ALA A 276 -6.00 -6.45 14.06
C ALA A 276 -5.85 -5.72 12.71
N GLN A 277 -4.72 -5.89 12.06
CA GLN A 277 -4.39 -5.33 10.74
C GLN A 277 -3.75 -6.41 9.87
N HIS A 278 -4.02 -6.37 8.55
CA HIS A 278 -3.52 -7.37 7.59
C HIS A 278 -3.85 -8.82 8.00
N LEU A 279 -5.05 -9.06 8.54
CA LEU A 279 -5.48 -10.39 8.99
C LEU A 279 -5.48 -11.44 7.88
N GLU A 280 -5.67 -11.03 6.62
CA GLU A 280 -5.54 -11.93 5.46
C GLU A 280 -4.17 -12.61 5.38
N THR A 281 -3.10 -11.92 5.84
CA THR A 281 -1.72 -12.43 5.74
C THR A 281 -1.18 -12.96 7.06
N PHE A 282 -1.57 -12.36 8.19
CA PHE A 282 -1.15 -12.83 9.52
C PHE A 282 -2.04 -13.95 10.08
N GLY A 283 -3.29 -14.05 9.66
CA GLY A 283 -4.26 -15.03 10.14
C GLY A 283 -4.84 -14.74 11.54
N SER A 284 -4.07 -14.15 12.47
CA SER A 284 -4.51 -13.86 13.83
C SER A 284 -3.82 -12.62 14.42
N LEU A 285 -4.44 -12.01 15.46
CA LEU A 285 -3.86 -10.92 16.23
C LEU A 285 -2.58 -11.37 16.97
N GLU A 286 -2.54 -12.62 17.45
CA GLU A 286 -1.35 -13.17 18.11
C GLU A 286 -0.15 -13.22 17.15
N ASN A 287 -0.36 -13.62 15.90
CA ASN A 287 0.70 -13.59 14.89
C ASN A 287 1.16 -12.14 14.59
N VAL A 288 0.26 -11.16 14.62
CA VAL A 288 0.65 -9.74 14.50
C VAL A 288 1.54 -9.34 15.67
N LYS A 289 1.16 -9.70 16.91
CA LYS A 289 1.92 -9.43 18.13
C LYS A 289 3.31 -10.07 18.07
N MET A 290 3.40 -11.34 17.74
CA MET A 290 4.67 -12.07 17.61
C MET A 290 5.57 -11.47 16.53
N ALA A 291 5.02 -11.12 15.36
CA ALA A 291 5.79 -10.48 14.31
C ALA A 291 6.36 -9.10 14.71
N LYS A 292 5.63 -8.32 15.52
CA LYS A 292 6.14 -7.03 16.01
C LYS A 292 7.20 -7.23 17.11
N ASN A 293 7.05 -8.28 17.92
CA ASN A 293 8.02 -8.63 18.95
C ASN A 293 9.40 -9.00 18.39
N GLU A 294 9.48 -9.49 17.15
CA GLU A 294 10.75 -9.75 16.46
C GLU A 294 11.71 -8.55 16.50
N LEU A 295 11.20 -7.31 16.61
CA LEU A 295 12.04 -6.13 16.79
C LEU A 295 12.77 -6.16 18.14
N ILE A 296 12.07 -6.52 19.21
CA ILE A 296 12.63 -6.55 20.56
C ILE A 296 13.59 -7.74 20.70
N GLU A 297 13.23 -8.88 20.13
CA GLU A 297 14.11 -10.06 20.06
C GLU A 297 15.40 -9.81 19.27
N GLY A 298 15.37 -8.85 18.34
CA GLY A 298 16.51 -8.44 17.53
C GLY A 298 17.40 -7.38 18.17
N LEU A 299 17.08 -6.88 19.38
CA LEU A 299 17.89 -5.91 20.11
C LEU A 299 19.04 -6.61 20.87
N PRO A 300 20.19 -5.94 21.07
CA PRO A 300 21.20 -6.42 22.00
C PRO A 300 20.69 -6.37 23.45
N VAL A 301 21.29 -7.13 24.37
CA VAL A 301 20.90 -7.15 25.80
C VAL A 301 20.98 -5.77 26.45
N SER A 302 21.92 -4.92 25.99
CA SER A 302 22.06 -3.52 26.40
C SER A 302 21.14 -2.55 25.67
N GLY A 303 20.35 -3.04 24.72
CA GLY A 303 19.44 -2.23 23.90
C GLY A 303 18.26 -1.70 24.70
N LEU A 304 17.55 -0.73 24.15
CA LEU A 304 16.38 -0.12 24.76
C LEU A 304 15.10 -0.50 24.00
N ALA A 305 14.17 -1.14 24.68
CA ALA A 305 12.83 -1.45 24.17
C ALA A 305 11.81 -0.39 24.61
N VAL A 306 11.08 0.22 23.67
CA VAL A 306 10.06 1.24 23.95
C VAL A 306 8.71 0.76 23.49
N PHE A 307 7.75 0.71 24.40
CA PHE A 307 6.41 0.20 24.15
C PHE A 307 5.36 1.28 24.37
N SER A 308 4.39 1.34 23.46
CA SER A 308 3.19 2.15 23.68
C SER A 308 2.34 1.55 24.80
N SER A 309 1.85 2.39 25.69
CA SER A 309 0.89 1.99 26.74
C SER A 309 -0.55 1.83 26.24
N ASP A 310 -0.84 2.22 25.00
CA ASP A 310 -2.21 2.43 24.51
C ASP A 310 -2.84 1.18 23.86
N SER A 311 -2.11 0.08 23.76
CA SER A 311 -2.66 -1.19 23.33
C SER A 311 -2.32 -2.31 24.32
N GLU A 312 -3.27 -3.22 24.52
CA GLU A 312 -3.09 -4.39 25.38
C GLU A 312 -1.90 -5.24 24.91
N GLY A 313 -1.83 -5.51 23.60
CA GLY A 313 -0.76 -6.32 23.02
C GLY A 313 0.65 -5.75 23.26
N THR A 314 0.81 -4.41 23.31
CA THR A 314 2.11 -3.79 23.64
C THR A 314 2.41 -3.84 25.12
N ARG A 315 1.40 -3.70 25.99
CA ARG A 315 1.57 -3.89 27.44
C ARG A 315 1.99 -5.32 27.79
N ASP A 316 1.34 -6.32 27.17
CA ASP A 316 1.74 -7.73 27.32
C ASP A 316 3.19 -7.99 26.94
N LEU A 317 3.66 -7.39 25.84
CA LEU A 317 5.05 -7.51 25.42
C LEU A 317 5.99 -6.78 26.37
N TYR A 318 5.60 -5.61 26.89
CA TYR A 318 6.37 -4.88 27.88
C TYR A 318 6.59 -5.72 29.15
N GLU A 319 5.56 -6.35 29.68
CA GLU A 319 5.68 -7.16 30.90
C GLU A 319 6.63 -8.36 30.71
N LYS A 320 6.66 -8.96 29.51
CA LYS A 320 7.50 -10.12 29.15
C LYS A 320 8.92 -9.76 28.69
N CYS A 321 9.24 -8.48 28.56
CA CYS A 321 10.54 -8.03 28.07
C CYS A 321 11.56 -7.97 29.21
N ASP A 322 12.74 -8.57 29.03
CA ASP A 322 13.78 -8.67 30.06
C ASP A 322 14.94 -7.66 29.88
N ILE A 323 15.02 -6.98 28.73
CA ILE A 323 16.03 -5.93 28.48
C ILE A 323 15.54 -4.56 29.00
N PRO A 324 16.41 -3.54 29.09
CA PRO A 324 16.02 -2.18 29.43
C PRO A 324 14.79 -1.73 28.63
N LYS A 325 13.75 -1.27 29.30
CA LYS A 325 12.46 -0.99 28.69
C LYS A 325 11.78 0.27 29.22
N MET A 326 10.92 0.86 28.38
CA MET A 326 10.08 2.01 28.72
C MET A 326 8.63 1.73 28.28
N LEU A 327 7.65 2.14 29.10
CA LEU A 327 6.23 2.14 28.78
C LEU A 327 5.72 3.57 28.66
N VAL A 328 5.37 3.99 27.47
CA VAL A 328 5.13 5.40 27.12
C VAL A 328 3.77 5.59 26.44
N GLY A 329 3.10 6.68 26.68
CA GLY A 329 1.79 7.00 26.07
C GLY A 329 0.82 7.59 27.10
N ILE A 330 -0.48 7.42 26.91
CA ILE A 330 -1.51 7.97 27.83
C ILE A 330 -1.38 7.34 29.23
N ASN A 331 -1.19 6.01 29.30
CA ASN A 331 -0.97 5.28 30.55
C ASN A 331 0.51 4.91 30.76
N GLY A 332 1.42 5.74 30.27
CA GLY A 332 2.86 5.52 30.35
C GLY A 332 3.40 5.68 31.76
N LYS A 333 4.58 5.06 32.01
CA LYS A 333 5.30 5.17 33.27
C LYS A 333 6.37 6.28 33.19
N GLU A 334 7.20 6.27 32.14
CA GLU A 334 8.35 7.18 32.00
C GLU A 334 7.97 8.53 31.39
N VAL A 335 7.20 8.51 30.29
CA VAL A 335 6.62 9.72 29.69
C VAL A 335 5.16 9.45 29.37
N ARG A 336 4.27 10.33 29.82
CA ARG A 336 2.83 10.16 29.58
C ARG A 336 2.14 11.46 29.19
N ALA A 337 1.06 11.32 28.40
CA ALA A 337 0.14 12.40 28.10
C ALA A 337 -1.05 12.37 29.07
N ALA A 338 -1.40 13.52 29.61
CA ALA A 338 -2.59 13.74 30.45
C ALA A 338 -3.40 14.91 29.90
N ASN A 339 -4.67 15.02 30.30
CA ASN A 339 -5.56 16.14 29.93
C ASN A 339 -5.62 16.41 28.43
N VAL A 340 -5.59 15.35 27.60
CA VAL A 340 -5.56 15.44 26.14
C VAL A 340 -6.86 16.04 25.62
N ARG A 341 -6.76 17.16 24.92
CA ARG A 341 -7.87 17.87 24.29
C ARG A 341 -7.49 18.19 22.85
N GLU A 342 -8.49 18.25 21.98
CA GLU A 342 -8.35 18.64 20.59
C GLU A 342 -9.43 19.68 20.27
N ASP A 343 -9.05 20.68 19.50
CA ASP A 343 -9.96 21.69 18.94
C ASP A 343 -9.63 21.93 17.46
N GLU A 344 -10.27 22.88 16.81
CA GLU A 344 -10.04 23.25 15.40
C GLU A 344 -8.61 23.70 15.10
N ASN A 345 -7.84 24.11 16.11
CA ASN A 345 -6.46 24.58 15.99
C ASN A 345 -5.44 23.46 16.24
N GLY A 346 -5.88 22.29 16.73
CA GLY A 346 -5.04 21.13 16.97
C GLY A 346 -5.08 20.60 18.40
N LEU A 347 -3.98 19.99 18.81
CA LEU A 347 -3.84 19.20 20.01
C LEU A 347 -3.25 19.99 21.18
N LYS A 348 -3.86 19.85 22.37
CA LYS A 348 -3.37 20.40 23.64
C LYS A 348 -3.35 19.30 24.69
N PHE A 349 -2.26 19.16 25.43
CA PHE A 349 -2.15 18.17 26.49
C PHE A 349 -1.01 18.49 27.46
N ASP A 350 -1.01 17.84 28.61
CA ASP A 350 0.08 17.89 29.57
C ASP A 350 1.00 16.69 29.33
N MET A 351 2.28 16.95 28.99
CA MET A 351 3.31 15.93 28.94
C MET A 351 3.97 15.82 30.31
N ILE A 352 3.91 14.64 30.92
CA ILE A 352 4.56 14.36 32.19
C ILE A 352 5.82 13.56 31.89
N ALA A 353 6.97 14.12 32.18
CA ALA A 353 8.29 13.51 31.97
C ALA A 353 9.22 13.89 33.14
N GLU A 354 10.03 12.94 33.61
CA GLU A 354 11.00 13.16 34.72
C GLU A 354 10.35 13.80 35.96
N GLY A 355 9.09 13.45 36.24
CA GLY A 355 8.30 13.96 37.37
C GLY A 355 7.81 15.40 37.22
N LYS A 356 8.03 16.05 36.09
CA LYS A 356 7.57 17.42 35.78
C LYS A 356 6.44 17.40 34.77
N ILE A 357 5.60 18.44 34.82
CA ILE A 357 4.46 18.63 33.89
C ILE A 357 4.85 19.76 32.92
N TYR A 358 4.68 19.46 31.63
CA TYR A 358 4.93 20.41 30.54
C TYR A 358 3.66 20.58 29.72
N SER A 359 3.13 21.79 29.62
CA SER A 359 2.00 22.09 28.75
C SER A 359 2.45 22.07 27.30
N VAL A 360 1.75 21.27 26.49
CA VAL A 360 2.05 21.06 25.07
C VAL A 360 0.90 21.55 24.22
N GLU A 361 1.22 22.40 23.24
CA GLU A 361 0.32 22.84 22.17
C GLU A 361 0.95 22.50 20.82
N SER A 362 0.16 21.94 19.91
CA SER A 362 0.61 21.52 18.58
C SER A 362 -0.51 21.68 17.56
N GLY A 363 -0.20 22.08 16.34
CA GLY A 363 -1.13 22.08 15.20
C GLY A 363 -1.40 20.69 14.63
N LEU A 364 -1.05 19.62 15.34
CA LEU A 364 -1.39 18.25 14.98
C LEU A 364 -2.83 17.95 15.35
N HIS A 365 -3.52 17.21 14.49
CA HIS A 365 -4.85 16.69 14.74
C HIS A 365 -4.82 15.19 15.08
N GLY A 366 -5.84 14.72 15.82
CA GLY A 366 -5.97 13.36 16.31
C GLY A 366 -5.33 13.14 17.68
N LYS A 367 -6.17 12.88 18.71
CA LYS A 367 -5.74 12.67 20.11
C LYS A 367 -4.67 11.59 20.27
N HIS A 368 -4.65 10.58 19.38
CA HIS A 368 -3.62 9.53 19.36
C HIS A 368 -2.20 10.08 19.12
N ASN A 369 -2.07 11.29 18.55
CA ASN A 369 -0.77 11.92 18.36
C ASN A 369 -0.15 12.41 19.68
N ALA A 370 -0.92 12.61 20.75
CA ALA A 370 -0.34 12.87 22.07
C ALA A 370 0.55 11.71 22.54
N SER A 371 0.07 10.48 22.37
CA SER A 371 0.86 9.29 22.67
C SER A 371 2.06 9.13 21.73
N ASN A 372 1.87 9.31 20.43
CA ASN A 372 2.96 9.25 19.46
C ASN A 372 4.07 10.28 19.77
N LEU A 373 3.69 11.50 20.20
CA LEU A 373 4.62 12.55 20.64
C LEU A 373 5.36 12.15 21.92
N CYS A 374 4.65 11.55 22.91
CA CYS A 374 5.28 11.05 24.12
C CYS A 374 6.30 9.95 23.82
N ILE A 375 5.99 9.02 22.92
CA ILE A 375 6.93 7.96 22.49
C ILE A 375 8.20 8.58 21.87
N ALA A 376 8.03 9.53 20.95
CA ALA A 376 9.16 10.21 20.33
C ALA A 376 9.96 11.04 21.35
N ALA A 377 9.28 11.77 22.24
CA ALA A 377 9.90 12.56 23.29
C ALA A 377 10.70 11.72 24.29
N ALA A 378 10.18 10.55 24.69
CA ALA A 378 10.87 9.63 25.60
C ALA A 378 12.22 9.17 25.03
N VAL A 379 12.24 8.81 23.75
CA VAL A 379 13.50 8.40 23.08
C VAL A 379 14.44 9.60 22.89
N ALA A 380 13.92 10.76 22.54
CA ALA A 380 14.73 11.98 22.38
C ALA A 380 15.36 12.42 23.71
N LEU A 381 14.60 12.41 24.82
CA LEU A 381 15.11 12.68 26.17
C LEU A 381 16.20 11.68 26.57
N LYS A 382 15.93 10.37 26.36
CA LYS A 382 16.91 9.31 26.65
C LYS A 382 18.19 9.45 25.82
N SER A 383 18.08 10.02 24.62
CA SER A 383 19.23 10.39 23.77
C SER A 383 19.88 11.72 24.17
N GLY A 384 19.43 12.38 25.24
CA GLY A 384 19.99 13.60 25.78
C GLY A 384 19.62 14.89 25.02
N VAL A 385 18.49 14.92 24.32
CA VAL A 385 17.94 16.16 23.77
C VAL A 385 17.24 16.92 24.89
N PRO A 386 17.55 18.21 25.14
CA PRO A 386 16.88 18.99 26.16
C PRO A 386 15.38 19.12 25.93
N ILE A 387 14.58 19.07 27.01
CA ILE A 387 13.12 19.11 26.93
C ILE A 387 12.60 20.36 26.22
N GLU A 388 13.25 21.50 26.43
CA GLU A 388 12.86 22.79 25.81
C GLU A 388 12.96 22.71 24.29
N LYS A 389 13.98 22.04 23.75
CA LYS A 389 14.15 21.81 22.32
C LYS A 389 13.10 20.83 21.77
N ILE A 390 12.74 19.82 22.57
CA ILE A 390 11.66 18.87 22.22
C ILE A 390 10.32 19.62 22.12
N LEU A 391 9.98 20.45 23.12
CA LEU A 391 8.74 21.23 23.11
C LEU A 391 8.68 22.22 21.94
N LEU A 392 9.80 22.87 21.64
CA LEU A 392 9.91 23.75 20.47
C LEU A 392 9.65 22.97 19.17
N ALA A 393 10.27 21.78 19.01
CA ALA A 393 10.03 20.93 17.85
C ALA A 393 8.57 20.53 17.73
N ILE A 394 7.89 20.15 18.83
CA ILE A 394 6.47 19.78 18.84
C ILE A 394 5.58 20.92 18.34
N ARG A 395 5.84 22.15 18.79
CA ARG A 395 5.03 23.34 18.46
C ARG A 395 4.94 23.61 16.96
N ILE A 396 5.99 23.30 16.21
CA ILE A 396 6.06 23.53 14.76
C ILE A 396 5.67 22.30 13.92
N MET A 397 5.30 21.18 14.56
CA MET A 397 4.90 19.97 13.84
C MET A 397 3.54 20.14 13.19
N LYS A 398 3.40 19.49 12.03
CA LYS A 398 2.14 19.37 11.28
C LYS A 398 1.89 17.91 10.91
N ASN A 399 0.64 17.55 10.73
CA ASN A 399 0.27 16.22 10.24
C ASN A 399 0.95 15.91 8.91
N GLN A 400 1.31 14.65 8.74
CA GLN A 400 1.84 14.16 7.47
C GLN A 400 0.72 14.10 6.42
N PRO A 401 1.02 14.31 5.13
CA PRO A 401 0.03 14.18 4.07
C PRO A 401 -0.76 12.86 4.20
N HIS A 402 -2.07 12.93 3.99
CA HIS A 402 -3.01 11.82 4.11
C HIS A 402 -3.11 11.17 5.50
N ARG A 403 -2.76 11.91 6.57
CA ARG A 403 -2.87 11.45 7.97
C ARG A 403 -3.46 12.58 8.81
N LEU A 404 -4.79 12.70 8.78
CA LEU A 404 -5.54 13.80 9.42
C LEU A 404 -4.99 15.18 9.06
N THR A 405 -4.64 15.39 7.79
CA THR A 405 -4.20 16.70 7.32
C THR A 405 -5.41 17.60 7.17
N VAL A 406 -5.45 18.68 7.93
CA VAL A 406 -6.54 19.66 7.89
C VAL A 406 -6.11 20.86 7.04
N THR A 407 -6.93 21.21 6.06
CA THR A 407 -6.75 22.37 5.19
C THR A 407 -8.08 23.08 4.98
N LYS A 408 -8.05 24.40 4.75
CA LYS A 408 -9.23 25.19 4.42
C LYS A 408 -9.08 25.73 2.99
N ASN A 409 -10.06 25.49 2.15
CA ASN A 409 -10.00 26.00 0.77
C ASN A 409 -10.43 27.48 0.69
N ALA A 410 -10.29 28.09 -0.49
CA ALA A 410 -10.61 29.49 -0.74
C ALA A 410 -12.11 29.82 -0.55
N VAL A 411 -12.99 28.81 -0.62
CA VAL A 411 -14.45 28.96 -0.44
C VAL A 411 -14.84 28.85 1.04
N GLY A 412 -13.89 28.52 1.92
CA GLY A 412 -14.13 28.38 3.36
C GLY A 412 -14.58 26.99 3.80
N ILE A 413 -14.44 25.96 2.95
CA ILE A 413 -14.71 24.56 3.29
C ILE A 413 -13.48 23.98 3.95
N THR A 414 -13.66 23.29 5.09
CA THR A 414 -12.60 22.54 5.76
C THR A 414 -12.47 21.15 5.14
N ILE A 415 -11.27 20.79 4.70
CA ILE A 415 -10.94 19.48 4.13
C ILE A 415 -10.02 18.76 5.09
N ILE A 416 -10.45 17.59 5.55
CA ILE A 416 -9.68 16.68 6.41
C ILE A 416 -9.33 15.47 5.56
N ASP A 417 -8.04 15.22 5.40
CA ASP A 417 -7.53 14.12 4.59
C ASP A 417 -6.85 13.08 5.49
N ASP A 418 -7.52 11.93 5.65
CA ASP A 418 -7.02 10.71 6.32
C ASP A 418 -7.05 9.53 5.34
N GLY A 419 -6.57 9.76 4.13
CA GLY A 419 -6.57 8.81 3.02
C GLY A 419 -5.60 7.63 3.15
N TYR A 420 -4.79 7.53 4.22
CA TYR A 420 -3.76 6.50 4.32
C TYR A 420 -4.18 5.36 5.25
N ASN A 421 -4.67 4.25 4.69
CA ASN A 421 -4.81 2.94 5.36
C ASN A 421 -5.58 2.96 6.71
N ALA A 422 -6.90 3.10 6.65
CA ALA A 422 -7.74 3.16 7.83
C ALA A 422 -7.92 1.79 8.53
N ASN A 423 -8.01 1.83 9.85
CA ASN A 423 -8.47 0.74 10.72
C ASN A 423 -9.55 1.29 11.67
N GLU A 424 -10.23 0.43 12.44
CA GLU A 424 -11.32 0.85 13.33
C GLU A 424 -10.93 2.02 14.24
N LYS A 425 -9.74 2.00 14.87
CA LYS A 425 -9.27 3.08 15.75
C LYS A 425 -8.98 4.39 14.99
N SER A 426 -8.45 4.30 13.77
CA SER A 426 -8.22 5.51 12.97
C SER A 426 -9.52 6.13 12.48
N VAL A 427 -10.54 5.31 12.18
CA VAL A 427 -11.89 5.80 11.85
C VAL A 427 -12.46 6.61 13.00
N GLU A 428 -12.45 6.06 14.23
CA GLU A 428 -12.90 6.77 15.43
C GLU A 428 -12.19 8.11 15.61
N SER A 429 -10.87 8.11 15.53
CA SER A 429 -10.06 9.33 15.67
C SER A 429 -10.35 10.37 14.58
N ALA A 430 -10.51 9.92 13.33
CA ALA A 430 -10.76 10.84 12.22
C ALA A 430 -12.14 11.52 12.31
N VAL A 431 -13.18 10.78 12.68
CA VAL A 431 -14.51 11.36 12.84
C VAL A 431 -14.65 12.21 14.12
N GLU A 432 -13.88 11.89 15.16
CA GLU A 432 -13.76 12.74 16.35
C GLU A 432 -13.11 14.08 15.96
N THR A 433 -12.02 14.07 15.21
CA THR A 433 -11.41 15.29 14.66
C THR A 433 -12.41 16.09 13.82
N LEU A 434 -13.19 15.43 12.94
CA LEU A 434 -14.23 16.09 12.14
C LEU A 434 -15.27 16.81 13.02
N SER A 435 -15.58 16.27 14.21
CA SER A 435 -16.58 16.83 15.12
C SER A 435 -16.21 18.20 15.70
N HIS A 436 -14.94 18.58 15.66
CA HIS A 436 -14.45 19.88 16.16
C HIS A 436 -14.71 21.04 15.17
N PHE A 437 -15.12 20.73 13.94
CA PHE A 437 -15.38 21.73 12.92
C PHE A 437 -16.88 22.03 12.82
N GLY A 438 -17.21 23.29 12.60
CA GLY A 438 -18.59 23.76 12.43
C GLY A 438 -19.19 23.41 11.07
N GLY A 439 -20.44 23.84 10.84
CA GLY A 439 -21.19 23.56 9.62
C GLY A 439 -21.66 22.10 9.54
N ARG A 440 -22.05 21.66 8.34
CA ARG A 440 -22.38 20.27 8.07
C ARG A 440 -21.11 19.45 7.86
N ARG A 441 -21.13 18.21 8.31
CA ARG A 441 -20.00 17.30 8.33
C ARG A 441 -20.22 16.15 7.37
N PHE A 442 -19.40 16.09 6.35
CA PHE A 442 -19.43 15.09 5.29
C PHE A 442 -18.30 14.08 5.49
N VAL A 443 -18.57 12.81 5.22
CA VAL A 443 -17.54 11.76 5.19
C VAL A 443 -17.61 11.05 3.85
N VAL A 444 -16.46 10.98 3.15
CA VAL A 444 -16.30 10.21 1.93
C VAL A 444 -15.40 9.01 2.24
N THR A 445 -15.90 7.79 2.04
CA THR A 445 -15.14 6.59 2.38
C THR A 445 -15.46 5.40 1.48
N PRO A 446 -14.45 4.62 1.06
CA PRO A 446 -14.64 3.30 0.45
C PRO A 446 -14.87 2.19 1.48
N GLY A 447 -14.86 2.52 2.77
CA GLY A 447 -14.87 1.57 3.88
C GLY A 447 -13.49 0.99 4.19
N LEU A 448 -13.45 0.02 5.11
CA LEU A 448 -12.26 -0.70 5.51
C LEU A 448 -11.95 -1.81 4.50
N VAL A 449 -10.67 -1.98 4.17
CA VAL A 449 -10.15 -2.98 3.22
C VAL A 449 -9.17 -3.92 3.93
N GLU A 450 -8.79 -5.04 3.29
CA GLU A 450 -7.88 -6.07 3.84
C GLU A 450 -8.39 -6.73 5.15
N THR A 451 -9.70 -6.78 5.32
CA THR A 451 -10.38 -7.28 6.53
C THR A 451 -10.75 -8.76 6.47
N GLY A 452 -10.50 -9.43 5.34
CA GLY A 452 -10.79 -10.85 5.13
C GLY A 452 -12.28 -11.17 5.31
N ASP A 453 -12.60 -12.28 5.99
CA ASP A 453 -13.97 -12.74 6.19
C ASP A 453 -14.82 -11.78 7.07
N LYS A 454 -14.18 -10.84 7.78
CA LYS A 454 -14.86 -9.86 8.62
C LYS A 454 -15.24 -8.56 7.90
N THR A 455 -15.13 -8.52 6.57
CA THR A 455 -15.35 -7.29 5.78
C THR A 455 -16.72 -6.67 6.03
N ALA A 456 -17.79 -7.46 6.05
CA ALA A 456 -19.14 -6.95 6.29
C ALA A 456 -19.29 -6.37 7.70
N GLU A 457 -18.92 -7.13 8.72
CA GLU A 457 -19.03 -6.76 10.13
C GLU A 457 -18.24 -5.51 10.48
N MET A 458 -16.96 -5.44 10.03
CA MET A 458 -16.10 -4.30 10.34
C MET A 458 -16.55 -3.02 9.61
N ASN A 459 -17.05 -3.13 8.39
CA ASN A 459 -17.57 -1.98 7.66
C ASN A 459 -18.92 -1.49 8.22
N GLU A 460 -19.78 -2.37 8.68
CA GLU A 460 -21.01 -2.01 9.38
C GLU A 460 -20.71 -1.26 10.69
N ARG A 461 -19.76 -1.74 11.48
CA ARG A 461 -19.27 -1.02 12.67
C ARG A 461 -18.69 0.35 12.33
N ALA A 462 -17.86 0.44 11.26
CA ALA A 462 -17.32 1.71 10.81
C ALA A 462 -18.43 2.69 10.42
N GLY A 463 -19.45 2.25 9.69
CA GLY A 463 -20.64 3.06 9.36
C GLY A 463 -21.38 3.56 10.61
N ALA A 464 -21.55 2.69 11.63
CA ALA A 464 -22.17 3.07 12.89
C ALA A 464 -21.37 4.11 13.67
N VAL A 465 -20.03 4.02 13.63
CA VAL A 465 -19.14 5.01 14.27
C VAL A 465 -19.21 6.34 13.54
N VAL A 466 -19.08 6.34 12.21
CA VAL A 466 -19.10 7.53 11.37
C VAL A 466 -20.43 8.28 11.51
N SER A 467 -21.56 7.58 11.56
CA SER A 467 -22.90 8.16 11.67
C SER A 467 -23.17 8.94 12.96
N LYS A 468 -22.34 8.77 14.00
CA LYS A 468 -22.46 9.55 15.25
C LYS A 468 -22.00 11.00 15.08
N TYR A 469 -21.13 11.27 14.12
CA TYR A 469 -20.46 12.57 13.95
C TYR A 469 -20.74 13.24 12.61
N ALA A 470 -21.07 12.48 11.56
CA ALA A 470 -21.33 12.97 10.23
C ALA A 470 -22.82 13.26 10.01
N ASP A 471 -23.12 14.32 9.25
CA ASP A 471 -24.47 14.63 8.77
C ASP A 471 -24.76 13.90 7.44
N GLU A 472 -23.74 13.70 6.60
CA GLU A 472 -23.86 12.96 5.34
C GLU A 472 -22.65 12.05 5.11
N ILE A 473 -22.89 10.80 4.67
CA ILE A 473 -21.89 9.76 4.43
C ILE A 473 -21.97 9.34 2.97
N ILE A 474 -20.94 9.63 2.19
CA ILE A 474 -20.82 9.23 0.79
C ILE A 474 -19.93 7.98 0.75
N ALA A 475 -20.56 6.83 0.65
CA ALA A 475 -19.89 5.54 0.61
C ALA A 475 -19.59 5.14 -0.83
N VAL A 476 -18.32 4.82 -1.12
CA VAL A 476 -17.77 4.63 -2.47
C VAL A 476 -17.46 3.15 -2.75
N GLY A 477 -17.96 2.61 -3.85
CA GLY A 477 -17.54 1.32 -4.41
C GLY A 477 -18.05 0.10 -3.66
N LYS A 478 -17.26 -0.99 -3.67
CA LYS A 478 -17.72 -2.35 -3.29
C LYS A 478 -18.19 -2.51 -1.84
N ASN A 479 -17.50 -1.85 -0.89
CA ASN A 479 -17.84 -1.96 0.53
C ASN A 479 -18.90 -0.95 0.97
N ALA A 480 -19.30 -0.03 0.09
CA ALA A 480 -20.28 1.03 0.37
C ALA A 480 -21.56 0.49 1.02
N LYS A 481 -22.10 -0.62 0.51
CA LYS A 481 -23.32 -1.25 1.05
C LYS A 481 -23.18 -1.67 2.52
N TYR A 482 -22.00 -2.15 2.93
CA TYR A 482 -21.75 -2.57 4.32
C TYR A 482 -21.53 -1.35 5.23
N VAL A 483 -20.88 -0.31 4.74
CA VAL A 483 -20.77 0.96 5.48
C VAL A 483 -22.17 1.54 5.71
N LEU A 484 -22.99 1.59 4.67
CA LEU A 484 -24.34 2.15 4.74
C LEU A 484 -25.29 1.31 5.59
N SER A 485 -25.15 -0.02 5.67
CA SER A 485 -25.95 -0.87 6.57
C SER A 485 -25.71 -0.55 8.05
N GLY A 486 -24.51 0.00 8.37
CA GLY A 486 -24.18 0.44 9.71
C GLY A 486 -24.65 1.86 10.06
N VAL A 487 -25.09 2.66 9.09
CA VAL A 487 -25.50 4.05 9.33
C VAL A 487 -26.77 4.10 10.18
N LYS A 488 -26.71 4.86 11.27
CA LYS A 488 -27.80 5.01 12.26
C LYS A 488 -28.10 6.48 12.50
N GLY A 489 -29.29 6.75 13.02
CA GLY A 489 -29.69 8.10 13.45
C GLY A 489 -30.08 9.01 12.28
N ARG A 490 -29.58 10.27 12.29
CA ARG A 490 -29.96 11.32 11.33
C ARG A 490 -29.03 11.44 10.13
N ALA A 491 -27.91 10.71 10.12
CA ALA A 491 -26.93 10.77 9.05
C ALA A 491 -27.53 10.25 7.74
N LYS A 492 -27.40 11.05 6.66
CA LYS A 492 -27.82 10.65 5.31
C LYS A 492 -26.74 9.79 4.67
N GLY A 493 -27.10 8.60 4.20
CA GLY A 493 -26.20 7.72 3.46
C GLY A 493 -26.41 7.85 1.95
N VAL A 494 -25.33 8.04 1.19
CA VAL A 494 -25.32 8.09 -0.27
C VAL A 494 -24.35 7.04 -0.80
N LEU A 495 -24.82 6.18 -1.71
CA LEU A 495 -24.00 5.18 -2.38
C LEU A 495 -23.56 5.72 -3.73
N VAL A 496 -22.25 5.67 -4.00
CA VAL A 496 -21.67 6.03 -5.30
C VAL A 496 -20.70 4.95 -5.78
N ASN A 497 -20.51 4.84 -7.10
CA ASN A 497 -19.69 3.78 -7.67
C ASN A 497 -18.19 4.13 -7.68
N ASN A 498 -17.83 5.42 -7.71
CA ASN A 498 -16.46 5.88 -7.84
C ASN A 498 -16.27 7.28 -7.26
N LEU A 499 -15.01 7.68 -7.11
CA LEU A 499 -14.65 8.97 -6.52
C LEU A 499 -15.18 10.16 -7.33
N LYS A 500 -15.30 10.03 -8.66
CA LYS A 500 -15.83 11.11 -9.51
C LYS A 500 -17.29 11.42 -9.18
N GLU A 501 -18.10 10.38 -8.98
CA GLU A 501 -19.50 10.56 -8.54
C GLU A 501 -19.57 11.17 -7.14
N ALA A 502 -18.65 10.78 -6.23
CA ALA A 502 -18.54 11.39 -4.91
C ALA A 502 -18.18 12.88 -4.98
N GLU A 503 -17.26 13.26 -5.86
CA GLU A 503 -16.91 14.67 -6.09
C GLU A 503 -18.08 15.47 -6.66
N GLU A 504 -18.88 14.89 -7.55
CA GLU A 504 -20.08 15.55 -8.10
C GLU A 504 -21.14 15.76 -7.01
N GLU A 505 -21.35 14.79 -6.11
CA GLU A 505 -22.28 14.93 -4.98
C GLU A 505 -21.80 15.99 -3.99
N LEU A 506 -20.50 16.00 -3.65
CA LEU A 506 -19.91 17.04 -2.80
C LEU A 506 -20.06 18.43 -3.40
N LYS A 507 -19.82 18.60 -4.71
CA LYS A 507 -19.98 19.90 -5.39
C LYS A 507 -21.41 20.43 -5.33
N ARG A 508 -22.43 19.55 -5.29
CA ARG A 508 -23.85 19.94 -5.18
C ARG A 508 -24.24 20.29 -3.74
N SER A 509 -23.61 19.61 -2.77
CA SER A 509 -24.06 19.63 -1.38
C SER A 509 -23.27 20.60 -0.50
N LEU A 510 -21.95 20.76 -0.70
CA LEU A 510 -21.07 21.54 0.16
C LEU A 510 -21.29 23.04 0.06
N LYS A 511 -21.24 23.72 1.22
CA LYS A 511 -21.34 25.19 1.37
C LYS A 511 -20.13 25.69 2.18
N SER A 512 -19.90 27.00 2.11
CA SER A 512 -18.90 27.65 2.97
C SER A 512 -19.20 27.38 4.44
N GLY A 513 -18.18 27.03 5.21
CA GLY A 513 -18.28 26.65 6.61
C GLY A 513 -18.48 25.15 6.85
N ASP A 514 -18.81 24.36 5.83
CA ASP A 514 -18.92 22.90 5.94
C ASP A 514 -17.53 22.24 6.06
N ALA A 515 -17.50 21.03 6.62
CA ALA A 515 -16.30 20.20 6.74
C ALA A 515 -16.48 18.86 6.01
N VAL A 516 -15.45 18.40 5.30
CA VAL A 516 -15.42 17.10 4.64
C VAL A 516 -14.21 16.30 5.04
N LEU A 517 -14.44 15.06 5.48
CA LEU A 517 -13.42 14.07 5.78
C LEU A 517 -13.33 13.04 4.64
N PHE A 518 -12.16 12.97 4.03
CA PHE A 518 -11.78 11.84 3.16
C PHE A 518 -11.12 10.77 4.00
N LEU A 519 -11.82 9.67 4.21
CA LEU A 519 -11.41 8.61 5.10
C LEU A 519 -11.08 7.35 4.31
N ASN A 520 -9.83 6.91 4.44
CA ASN A 520 -9.23 5.78 3.74
C ASN A 520 -9.03 6.01 2.23
N ASP A 521 -7.98 5.41 1.68
CA ASP A 521 -7.76 5.24 0.25
C ASP A 521 -7.88 3.74 -0.07
N VAL A 522 -8.32 3.42 -1.27
CA VAL A 522 -8.41 2.04 -1.70
C VAL A 522 -7.03 1.56 -2.15
N PRO A 523 -6.47 0.51 -1.53
CA PRO A 523 -5.28 -0.12 -2.07
C PRO A 523 -5.48 -0.51 -3.53
N ASP A 524 -4.44 -0.37 -4.33
CA ASP A 524 -4.45 -0.53 -5.80
C ASP A 524 -5.10 -1.84 -6.29
N LYS A 525 -5.09 -2.89 -5.45
CA LYS A 525 -5.65 -4.20 -5.77
C LYS A 525 -7.19 -4.29 -5.65
N TYR A 526 -7.85 -3.32 -5.00
CA TYR A 526 -9.29 -3.42 -4.73
C TYR A 526 -10.17 -2.61 -5.70
N GLY A 527 -9.61 -1.77 -6.56
CA GLY A 527 -10.32 -0.96 -7.56
C GLY A 527 -11.64 -0.34 -7.10
N VAL A 528 -11.81 0.95 -7.24
CA VAL A 528 -13.08 1.66 -7.00
C VAL A 528 -13.75 1.93 -8.32
#